data_7c9fca68da7038cefdedc3370b56e135
#
_entry.id   7c9fca68da7038cefdedc3370b56e135
#
_cell.length_a   1.000
_cell.length_b   1.000
_cell.length_c   1.000
_cell.angle_alpha   90.00
_cell.angle_beta   90.00
_cell.angle_gamma   90.00
#
_symmetry.space_group_name_H-M   'P 1'
#
loop_
_entity.id
_entity.type
_entity.pdbx_description
1 polymer ?
#
loop_
_entity_poly.entity_id
_entity_poly.type
_entity_poly.pdbx_seq_one_letter_code
_entity_poly.pdbx_strand_id
1 'polypeptide(L)'
;LLPPPVKKKYSKEHLLVIIFIYYFKNFLSIKDIETMLTPITDKYFDTDKDFDITSIYKEVCELEKSRIPEFEKEIIRSYNTSKKCFVEVPEDDRDSLQLFAFICNLSFDIYVKKQIVEKLLDNFPDLLHSEKKNSNKKDSNKDTKKKK
;
A
#
# COMPACT_ATOMS: atom_id res chain seq x y z
N LEU A 1 -1.73 -16.12 -5.59
CA LEU A 1 -1.00 -15.10 -4.82
C LEU A 1 0.52 -15.22 -4.96
N LEU A 2 1.13 -16.31 -4.52
CA LEU A 2 2.55 -16.58 -4.70
C LEU A 2 2.74 -17.64 -5.77
N PRO A 3 3.46 -17.36 -6.88
CA PRO A 3 3.77 -18.37 -7.89
C PRO A 3 4.54 -19.55 -7.31
N PRO A 4 4.38 -20.77 -7.85
CA PRO A 4 5.08 -21.94 -7.34
C PRO A 4 6.61 -21.84 -7.58
N PRO A 5 7.44 -22.31 -6.64
CA PRO A 5 8.89 -22.26 -6.80
C PRO A 5 9.37 -23.21 -7.91
N VAL A 6 10.29 -22.72 -8.75
CA VAL A 6 10.91 -23.53 -9.80
C VAL A 6 11.97 -24.46 -9.17
N LYS A 7 11.88 -25.77 -9.46
CA LYS A 7 12.79 -26.80 -8.91
C LYS A 7 12.95 -26.74 -7.38
N LYS A 8 11.85 -26.43 -6.65
CA LYS A 8 11.82 -26.30 -5.19
C LYS A 8 12.73 -25.19 -4.63
N LYS A 9 13.10 -24.18 -5.44
CA LYS A 9 13.89 -23.04 -5.03
C LYS A 9 13.08 -21.74 -5.18
N TYR A 10 13.11 -20.92 -4.16
CA TYR A 10 12.57 -19.56 -4.22
C TYR A 10 13.56 -18.62 -4.90
N SER A 11 13.08 -17.84 -5.87
CA SER A 11 13.86 -16.77 -6.49
C SER A 11 13.86 -15.50 -5.60
N LYS A 12 14.66 -14.51 -5.96
CA LYS A 12 14.64 -13.19 -5.33
C LYS A 12 13.22 -12.59 -5.39
N GLU A 13 12.52 -12.72 -6.49
CA GLU A 13 11.16 -12.19 -6.65
C GLU A 13 10.15 -12.86 -5.72
N HIS A 14 10.25 -14.16 -5.49
CA HIS A 14 9.45 -14.83 -4.47
C HIS A 14 9.65 -14.20 -3.09
N LEU A 15 10.89 -13.89 -2.72
CA LEU A 15 11.19 -13.25 -1.46
C LEU A 15 10.55 -11.86 -1.36
N LEU A 16 10.60 -11.07 -2.44
CA LEU A 16 10.00 -9.73 -2.47
C LEU A 16 8.46 -9.80 -2.33
N VAL A 17 7.81 -10.75 -3.00
CA VAL A 17 6.36 -10.97 -2.84
C VAL A 17 6.03 -11.39 -1.40
N ILE A 18 6.84 -12.26 -0.79
CA ILE A 18 6.67 -12.66 0.62
C ILE A 18 6.80 -11.46 1.56
N ILE A 19 7.75 -10.55 1.30
CA ILE A 19 7.91 -9.32 2.07
C ILE A 19 6.64 -8.46 1.97
N PHE A 20 6.08 -8.27 0.79
CA PHE A 20 4.81 -7.56 0.62
C PHE A 20 3.65 -8.23 1.39
N ILE A 21 3.52 -9.56 1.27
CA ILE A 21 2.49 -10.31 2.01
C ILE A 21 2.66 -10.11 3.52
N TYR A 22 3.90 -10.23 4.02
CA TYR A 22 4.20 -10.04 5.44
C TYR A 22 3.88 -8.63 5.93
N TYR A 23 4.19 -7.62 5.13
CA TYR A 23 3.88 -6.23 5.42
C TYR A 23 2.37 -5.99 5.52
N PHE A 24 1.62 -6.42 4.51
CA PHE A 24 0.18 -6.19 4.44
C PHE A 24 -0.65 -7.00 5.43
N LYS A 25 -0.23 -8.22 5.80
CA LYS A 25 -0.99 -9.08 6.71
C LYS A 25 -1.25 -8.48 8.10
N ASN A 26 -0.51 -7.43 8.47
CA ASN A 26 -0.68 -6.76 9.75
C ASN A 26 -1.96 -5.89 9.81
N PHE A 27 -2.56 -5.56 8.66
CA PHE A 27 -3.74 -4.68 8.61
C PHE A 27 -4.74 -5.03 7.50
N LEU A 28 -4.42 -5.94 6.59
CA LEU A 28 -5.31 -6.42 5.53
C LEU A 28 -5.65 -7.90 5.72
N SER A 29 -6.83 -8.30 5.24
CA SER A 29 -7.19 -9.72 5.12
C SER A 29 -6.37 -10.41 4.02
N ILE A 30 -6.22 -11.73 4.12
CA ILE A 30 -5.55 -12.52 3.07
C ILE A 30 -6.23 -12.36 1.71
N LYS A 31 -7.56 -12.25 1.71
CA LYS A 31 -8.35 -12.02 0.50
C LYS A 31 -8.03 -10.68 -0.16
N ASP A 32 -7.88 -9.61 0.63
CA ASP A 32 -7.53 -8.28 0.13
C ASP A 32 -6.12 -8.26 -0.45
N ILE A 33 -5.18 -8.92 0.25
CA ILE A 33 -3.80 -9.08 -0.22
C ILE A 33 -3.78 -9.85 -1.55
N GLU A 34 -4.55 -10.92 -1.67
CA GLU A 34 -4.67 -11.69 -2.90
C GLU A 34 -5.26 -10.85 -4.05
N THR A 35 -6.34 -10.12 -3.79
CA THR A 35 -6.97 -9.23 -4.77
C THR A 35 -5.99 -8.19 -5.30
N MET A 36 -5.13 -7.65 -4.45
CA MET A 36 -4.15 -6.62 -4.80
C MET A 36 -2.90 -7.20 -5.49
N LEU A 37 -2.32 -8.27 -4.94
CA LEU A 37 -1.03 -8.78 -5.41
C LEU A 37 -1.14 -9.71 -6.62
N THR A 38 -2.23 -10.46 -6.79
CA THR A 38 -2.36 -11.41 -7.89
C THR A 38 -2.17 -10.74 -9.26
N PRO A 39 -2.86 -9.64 -9.61
CA PRO A 39 -2.66 -9.01 -10.91
C PRO A 39 -1.25 -8.41 -11.10
N ILE A 40 -0.59 -8.05 -10.02
CA ILE A 40 0.80 -7.55 -10.06
C ILE A 40 1.76 -8.71 -10.32
N THR A 41 1.63 -9.81 -9.59
CA THR A 41 2.46 -11.00 -9.80
C THR A 41 2.21 -11.63 -11.17
N ASP A 42 0.97 -11.73 -11.64
CA ASP A 42 0.65 -12.28 -12.96
C ASP A 42 1.30 -11.49 -14.12
N LYS A 43 1.56 -10.21 -13.91
CA LYS A 43 2.10 -9.34 -14.96
C LYS A 43 3.60 -9.09 -14.88
N TYR A 44 4.16 -9.09 -13.67
CA TYR A 44 5.51 -8.61 -13.39
C TYR A 44 6.42 -9.62 -12.70
N PHE A 45 5.93 -10.82 -12.42
CA PHE A 45 6.73 -11.89 -11.84
C PHE A 45 7.34 -12.75 -12.96
N ASP A 46 8.62 -13.10 -12.82
CA ASP A 46 9.37 -13.96 -13.77
C ASP A 46 9.20 -13.49 -15.23
N THR A 47 9.38 -12.20 -15.47
CA THR A 47 9.21 -11.57 -16.78
C THR A 47 10.56 -11.12 -17.35
N ASP A 48 10.72 -11.27 -18.66
CA ASP A 48 11.88 -10.77 -19.43
C ASP A 48 11.82 -9.27 -19.70
N LYS A 49 10.86 -8.54 -19.12
CA LYS A 49 10.72 -7.10 -19.29
C LYS A 49 11.70 -6.35 -18.40
N ASP A 50 12.08 -5.14 -18.82
CA ASP A 50 12.94 -4.25 -18.04
C ASP A 50 12.33 -3.81 -16.70
N PHE A 51 11.01 -3.90 -16.57
CA PHE A 51 10.25 -3.56 -15.36
C PHE A 51 9.59 -4.81 -14.77
N ASP A 52 10.03 -5.21 -13.60
CA ASP A 52 9.70 -6.45 -12.90
C ASP A 52 9.29 -6.20 -11.43
N ILE A 53 9.07 -7.25 -10.66
CA ILE A 53 8.78 -7.18 -9.21
C ILE A 53 9.90 -6.46 -8.43
N THR A 54 11.16 -6.60 -8.85
CA THR A 54 12.28 -5.91 -8.20
C THR A 54 12.19 -4.41 -8.40
N SER A 55 11.80 -3.97 -9.59
CA SER A 55 11.58 -2.56 -9.92
C SER A 55 10.44 -1.97 -9.10
N ILE A 56 9.30 -2.67 -9.02
CA ILE A 56 8.16 -2.28 -8.18
C ILE A 56 8.58 -2.12 -6.71
N TYR A 57 9.31 -3.09 -6.18
CA TYR A 57 9.77 -3.04 -4.79
C TYR A 57 10.68 -1.83 -4.52
N LYS A 58 11.60 -1.52 -5.44
CA LYS A 58 12.48 -0.35 -5.31
C LYS A 58 11.68 0.95 -5.29
N GLU A 59 10.75 1.14 -6.23
CA GLU A 59 9.92 2.34 -6.31
C GLU A 59 9.09 2.53 -5.03
N VAL A 60 8.48 1.46 -4.51
CA VAL A 60 7.73 1.53 -3.24
C VAL A 60 8.65 1.90 -2.07
N CYS A 61 9.83 1.28 -1.95
CA CYS A 61 10.79 1.61 -0.90
C CYS A 61 11.30 3.05 -0.97
N GLU A 62 11.54 3.57 -2.18
CA GLU A 62 11.97 4.97 -2.38
C GLU A 62 10.85 5.94 -2.00
N LEU A 63 9.60 5.64 -2.37
CA LEU A 63 8.43 6.41 -1.96
C LEU A 63 8.32 6.45 -0.43
N GLU A 64 8.43 5.31 0.25
CA GLU A 64 8.34 5.24 1.72
C GLU A 64 9.46 6.04 2.38
N LYS A 65 10.71 5.88 1.93
CA LYS A 65 11.86 6.63 2.44
C LYS A 65 11.68 8.13 2.28
N SER A 66 11.15 8.59 1.15
CA SER A 66 10.94 10.01 0.89
C SER A 66 9.93 10.64 1.86
N ARG A 67 9.03 9.84 2.45
CA ARG A 67 7.99 10.29 3.38
C ARG A 67 8.44 10.36 4.85
N ILE A 68 9.57 9.74 5.22
CA ILE A 68 10.02 9.69 6.62
C ILE A 68 10.12 11.10 7.25
N PRO A 69 10.73 12.12 6.63
CA PRO A 69 10.85 13.44 7.25
C PRO A 69 9.48 14.12 7.51
N GLU A 70 8.51 13.91 6.63
CA GLU A 70 7.16 14.46 6.82
C GLU A 70 6.42 13.72 7.94
N PHE A 71 6.58 12.41 8.01
CA PHE A 71 6.00 11.58 9.06
C PHE A 71 6.56 11.98 10.45
N GLU A 72 7.86 12.21 10.56
CA GLU A 72 8.47 12.69 11.81
C GLU A 72 7.86 14.03 12.28
N LYS A 73 7.69 14.98 11.36
CA LYS A 73 7.05 16.27 11.67
C LYS A 73 5.60 16.09 12.10
N GLU A 74 4.86 15.20 11.46
CA GLU A 74 3.47 14.88 11.78
C GLU A 74 3.34 14.31 13.21
N ILE A 75 4.22 13.37 13.58
CA ILE A 75 4.27 12.79 14.92
C ILE A 75 4.57 13.85 15.98
N ILE A 76 5.55 14.73 15.76
CA ILE A 76 5.88 15.83 16.68
C ILE A 76 4.70 16.78 16.82
N ARG A 77 4.02 17.13 15.74
CA ARG A 77 2.82 17.99 15.77
C ARG A 77 1.70 17.34 16.57
N SER A 78 1.44 16.06 16.33
CA SER A 78 0.43 15.25 17.02
C SER A 78 0.71 15.21 18.53
N TYR A 79 1.95 14.96 18.93
CA TYR A 79 2.38 14.96 20.32
C TYR A 79 2.15 16.34 20.97
N ASN A 80 2.62 17.41 20.33
CA ASN A 80 2.46 18.76 20.85
C ASN A 80 0.98 19.19 20.97
N THR A 81 0.12 18.67 20.09
CA THR A 81 -1.33 18.91 20.18
C THR A 81 -1.92 18.18 21.39
N SER A 82 -1.50 16.94 21.65
CA SER A 82 -1.95 16.15 22.80
C SER A 82 -1.53 16.81 24.14
N LYS A 83 -0.36 17.45 24.18
CA LYS A 83 0.11 18.20 25.36
C LYS A 83 -0.74 19.43 25.71
N LYS A 84 -1.63 19.87 24.83
CA LYS A 84 -2.59 20.96 25.10
C LYS A 84 -3.92 20.46 25.66
N CYS A 85 -4.12 19.15 25.72
CA CYS A 85 -5.32 18.55 26.33
C CYS A 85 -5.18 18.49 27.86
N PHE A 86 -6.30 18.41 28.55
CA PHE A 86 -6.39 18.15 29.99
C PHE A 86 -5.64 19.14 30.88
N VAL A 87 -5.57 20.42 30.44
CA VAL A 87 -4.85 21.47 31.19
C VAL A 87 -5.45 21.78 32.56
N GLU A 88 -6.77 21.53 32.73
CA GLU A 88 -7.52 21.74 33.97
C GLU A 88 -7.38 20.57 34.98
N VAL A 89 -6.75 19.47 34.56
CA VAL A 89 -6.55 18.29 35.42
C VAL A 89 -5.34 18.49 36.35
N PRO A 90 -5.38 17.97 37.61
CA PRO A 90 -4.22 17.97 38.50
C PRO A 90 -2.96 17.44 37.81
N GLU A 91 -1.80 17.99 38.20
CA GLU A 91 -0.52 17.70 37.54
C GLU A 91 -0.16 16.21 37.58
N ASP A 92 -0.48 15.53 38.70
CA ASP A 92 -0.18 14.11 38.90
C ASP A 92 -0.87 13.20 37.87
N ASP A 93 -2.06 13.58 37.35
CA ASP A 93 -2.81 12.81 36.38
C ASP A 93 -2.63 13.31 34.94
N ARG A 94 -2.19 14.56 34.78
CA ARG A 94 -2.14 15.27 33.48
C ARG A 94 -1.26 14.56 32.46
N ASP A 95 -0.07 14.17 32.84
CA ASP A 95 0.89 13.55 31.92
C ASP A 95 0.38 12.22 31.35
N SER A 96 -0.25 11.39 32.21
CA SER A 96 -0.86 10.14 31.79
C SER A 96 -2.04 10.34 30.82
N LEU A 97 -2.89 11.34 31.09
CA LEU A 97 -4.03 11.63 30.23
C LEU A 97 -3.59 12.28 28.90
N GLN A 98 -2.54 13.08 28.88
CA GLN A 98 -1.96 13.62 27.67
C GLN A 98 -1.31 12.55 26.80
N LEU A 99 -0.62 11.59 27.42
CA LEU A 99 -0.09 10.42 26.72
C LEU A 99 -1.22 9.57 26.14
N PHE A 100 -2.29 9.34 26.92
CA PHE A 100 -3.48 8.64 26.43
C PHE A 100 -4.12 9.36 25.23
N ALA A 101 -4.26 10.69 25.29
CA ALA A 101 -4.75 11.48 24.15
C ALA A 101 -3.87 11.34 22.91
N PHE A 102 -2.55 11.30 23.09
CA PHE A 102 -1.61 11.08 21.98
C PHE A 102 -1.80 9.70 21.35
N ILE A 103 -1.92 8.64 22.16
CA ILE A 103 -2.21 7.28 21.68
C ILE A 103 -3.55 7.24 20.93
N CYS A 104 -4.61 7.86 21.46
CA CYS A 104 -5.90 7.94 20.79
C CYS A 104 -5.80 8.64 19.43
N ASN A 105 -5.05 9.74 19.35
CA ASN A 105 -4.88 10.47 18.10
C ASN A 105 -4.15 9.63 17.05
N LEU A 106 -3.07 8.95 17.41
CA LEU A 106 -2.38 8.02 16.51
C LEU A 106 -3.26 6.83 16.10
N SER A 107 -4.07 6.31 17.02
CA SER A 107 -5.01 5.21 16.74
C SER A 107 -6.10 5.64 15.76
N PHE A 108 -6.58 6.87 15.87
CA PHE A 108 -7.54 7.43 14.94
C PHE A 108 -6.96 7.57 13.52
N ASP A 109 -5.71 8.05 13.40
CA ASP A 109 -5.02 8.13 12.11
C ASP A 109 -4.88 6.75 11.44
N ILE A 110 -4.49 5.73 12.21
CA ILE A 110 -4.40 4.34 11.72
C ILE A 110 -5.78 3.86 11.25
N TYR A 111 -6.83 4.10 12.03
CA TYR A 111 -8.20 3.69 11.70
C TYR A 111 -8.68 4.33 10.39
N VAL A 112 -8.52 5.65 10.25
CA VAL A 112 -8.96 6.38 9.05
C VAL A 112 -8.18 5.92 7.81
N LYS A 113 -6.86 5.78 7.91
CA LYS A 113 -6.02 5.32 6.81
C LYS A 113 -6.39 3.88 6.40
N LYS A 114 -6.66 3.00 7.36
CA LYS A 114 -7.14 1.65 7.09
C LYS A 114 -8.46 1.66 6.31
N GLN A 115 -9.46 2.46 6.72
CA GLN A 115 -10.74 2.58 6.02
C GLN A 115 -10.58 3.06 4.57
N ILE A 116 -9.63 3.98 4.32
CA ILE A 116 -9.31 4.44 2.96
C ILE A 116 -8.73 3.30 2.14
N VAL A 117 -7.77 2.54 2.69
CA VAL A 117 -7.15 1.40 2.00
C VAL A 117 -8.20 0.33 1.65
N GLU A 118 -9.08 -0.04 2.58
CA GLU A 118 -10.16 -1.01 2.35
C GLU A 118 -11.09 -0.55 1.22
N LYS A 119 -11.52 0.72 1.21
CA LYS A 119 -12.34 1.28 0.11
C LYS A 119 -11.63 1.29 -1.24
N LEU A 120 -10.32 1.52 -1.27
CA LEU A 120 -9.55 1.45 -2.51
C LEU A 120 -9.47 0.02 -3.03
N LEU A 121 -9.34 -0.97 -2.12
CA LEU A 121 -9.30 -2.39 -2.48
C LEU A 121 -10.64 -2.90 -2.98
N ASP A 122 -11.76 -2.45 -2.43
CA ASP A 122 -13.11 -2.78 -2.92
C ASP A 122 -13.30 -2.38 -4.38
N ASN A 123 -12.68 -1.30 -4.83
CA ASN A 123 -12.77 -0.80 -6.21
C ASN A 123 -11.58 -1.25 -7.10
N PHE A 124 -10.58 -1.91 -6.55
CA PHE A 124 -9.35 -2.28 -7.26
C PHE A 124 -9.58 -3.19 -8.48
N PRO A 125 -10.46 -4.20 -8.44
CA PRO A 125 -10.78 -5.02 -9.61
C PRO A 125 -11.36 -4.22 -10.77
N ASP A 126 -12.20 -3.24 -10.51
CA ASP A 126 -12.84 -2.42 -11.54
C ASP A 126 -11.84 -1.48 -12.22
N LEU A 127 -10.87 -0.95 -11.50
CA LEU A 127 -9.79 -0.14 -12.05
C LEU A 127 -8.93 -0.93 -13.03
N LEU A 128 -8.61 -2.19 -12.70
CA LEU A 128 -7.84 -3.09 -13.59
C LEU A 128 -8.62 -3.48 -14.86
N HIS A 129 -9.96 -3.62 -14.76
CA HIS A 129 -10.80 -3.96 -15.91
C HIS A 129 -11.05 -2.77 -16.85
N SER A 130 -11.02 -1.54 -16.35
CA SER A 130 -11.18 -0.33 -17.16
C SER A 130 -9.99 -0.10 -18.10
N GLU A 131 -8.78 -0.47 -17.69
CA GLU A 131 -7.58 -0.40 -18.55
C GLU A 131 -7.64 -1.38 -19.73
N LYS A 132 -8.19 -2.58 -19.54
CA LYS A 132 -8.38 -3.57 -20.61
C LYS A 132 -9.35 -3.11 -21.69
N LYS A 133 -10.37 -2.33 -21.37
CA LYS A 133 -11.32 -1.77 -22.34
C LYS A 133 -10.72 -0.63 -23.17
N ASN A 134 -9.79 0.13 -22.61
CA ASN A 134 -9.12 1.23 -23.32
C ASN A 134 -7.98 0.76 -24.24
N SER A 135 -7.30 -0.34 -23.92
CA SER A 135 -6.28 -0.94 -24.80
C SER A 135 -6.89 -1.60 -26.04
N ASN A 136 -8.01 -2.30 -25.90
CA ASN A 136 -8.73 -2.93 -27.02
C ASN A 136 -9.38 -1.91 -28.01
N LYS A 137 -9.67 -0.68 -27.56
CA LYS A 137 -10.16 0.40 -28.45
C LYS A 137 -9.05 1.06 -29.26
N LYS A 138 -7.81 1.00 -28.84
CA LYS A 138 -6.67 1.56 -29.61
C LYS A 138 -6.19 0.65 -30.72
N ASP A 139 -6.34 -0.65 -30.61
CA ASP A 139 -5.93 -1.61 -31.64
C ASP A 139 -6.98 -1.73 -32.78
N SER A 140 -8.27 -1.61 -32.46
CA SER A 140 -9.33 -1.65 -33.47
C SER A 140 -9.37 -0.44 -34.40
N ASN A 141 -8.69 0.67 -34.05
CA ASN A 141 -8.66 1.90 -34.87
C ASN A 141 -7.43 2.00 -35.77
N LYS A 142 -6.50 1.03 -35.72
CA LYS A 142 -5.33 0.99 -36.64
C LYS A 142 -5.57 0.19 -37.91
N ASP A 143 -6.50 -0.74 -37.89
CA ASP A 143 -6.78 -1.59 -39.07
C ASP A 143 -7.72 -0.96 -40.11
N THR A 144 -8.43 0.13 -39.79
CA THR A 144 -9.35 0.81 -40.69
C THR A 144 -8.70 1.91 -41.55
N LYS A 145 -7.40 2.22 -41.37
CA LYS A 145 -6.68 3.25 -42.15
C LYS A 145 -5.73 2.71 -43.22
N LYS A 146 -5.74 1.40 -43.50
CA LYS A 146 -4.89 0.78 -44.55
C LYS A 146 -5.67 0.27 -45.77
N LYS A 147 -6.93 0.65 -45.95
CA LYS A 147 -7.68 0.39 -47.17
C LYS A 147 -8.37 1.67 -47.65
N LYS A 148 -7.59 2.56 -48.21
CA LYS A 148 -8.02 3.54 -49.22
C LYS A 148 -6.79 3.97 -50.03
#